data_6d71a7c2d7fae537bc3c2d32a4cbd056
#
_entry.id   6d71a7c2d7fae537bc3c2d32a4cbd056
#
_cell.length_a   1.000
_cell.length_b   1.000
_cell.length_c   1.000
_cell.angle_alpha   90.00
_cell.angle_beta   90.00
_cell.angle_gamma   90.00
#
_symmetry.space_group_name_H-M   'P 1'
#
loop_
_entity.id
_entity.type
_entity.pdbx_description
1 polymer ?
#
loop_
_entity_poly.entity_id
_entity_poly.type
_entity_poly.pdbx_seq_one_letter_code
_entity_poly.pdbx_strand_id
1 'polypeptide(L)'
;NVNALGFFGFAYFAENRDKLKALAISWKGGRAVPPTEANVLNGTYQPLSRPIFIYVNNKSLDKPEVRAFVEYYMRHGARLAKEVKYVPLPAKAYEYNLNAIAKRRIGTKMGGENKVGLTIDQLMTLEAR
;
A
#
# COMPACT_ATOMS: atom_id res chain seq x y z
N ASN A 1 -7.78 -6.76 -28.83
CA ASN A 1 -9.19 -6.41 -28.95
C ASN A 1 -9.45 -5.09 -28.24
N VAL A 2 -9.83 -4.04 -28.96
CA VAL A 2 -10.06 -2.68 -28.45
C VAL A 2 -11.22 -2.58 -27.45
N ASN A 3 -12.08 -3.58 -27.41
CA ASN A 3 -13.24 -3.65 -26.50
C ASN A 3 -13.00 -4.58 -25.30
N ALA A 4 -11.76 -5.08 -25.13
CA ALA A 4 -11.45 -5.94 -23.98
C ALA A 4 -11.30 -5.10 -22.70
N LEU A 5 -11.91 -5.54 -21.62
CA LEU A 5 -11.71 -5.01 -20.27
C LEU A 5 -10.71 -5.90 -19.53
N GLY A 6 -9.65 -5.30 -19.01
CA GLY A 6 -8.66 -5.99 -18.20
C GLY A 6 -8.58 -5.40 -16.79
N PHE A 7 -8.05 -6.17 -15.86
CA PHE A 7 -7.77 -5.76 -14.49
C PHE A 7 -6.29 -6.02 -14.18
N PHE A 8 -5.54 -4.95 -13.87
CA PHE A 8 -4.10 -5.00 -13.69
C PHE A 8 -3.67 -4.25 -12.43
N GLY A 9 -2.54 -4.64 -11.86
CA GLY A 9 -1.87 -3.84 -10.86
C GLY A 9 -1.40 -2.50 -11.42
N PHE A 10 -1.37 -1.46 -10.60
CA PHE A 10 -0.97 -0.10 -11.01
C PHE A 10 0.44 -0.08 -11.62
N ALA A 11 1.39 -0.84 -11.06
CA ALA A 11 2.76 -0.93 -11.60
C ALA A 11 2.77 -1.42 -13.05
N TYR A 12 2.02 -2.48 -13.36
CA TYR A 12 1.91 -3.00 -14.72
C TYR A 12 1.30 -1.96 -15.68
N PHE A 13 0.23 -1.28 -15.26
CA PHE A 13 -0.35 -0.19 -16.03
C PHE A 13 0.65 0.95 -16.24
N ALA A 14 1.41 1.33 -15.22
CA ALA A 14 2.38 2.42 -15.30
C ALA A 14 3.48 2.18 -16.35
N GLU A 15 3.86 0.91 -16.58
CA GLU A 15 4.84 0.51 -17.58
C GLU A 15 4.27 0.31 -18.99
N ASN A 16 2.93 0.22 -19.12
CA ASN A 16 2.25 -0.06 -20.39
C ASN A 16 1.20 1.01 -20.75
N ARG A 17 1.43 2.26 -20.36
CA ARG A 17 0.48 3.37 -20.60
C ARG A 17 0.21 3.65 -22.06
N ASP A 18 1.16 3.35 -22.92
CA ASP A 18 1.06 3.46 -24.38
C ASP A 18 0.11 2.44 -25.01
N LYS A 19 -0.11 1.30 -24.32
CA LYS A 19 -0.93 0.17 -24.80
C LYS A 19 -2.27 0.03 -24.09
N LEU A 20 -2.41 0.67 -22.91
CA LEU A 20 -3.56 0.50 -22.03
C LEU A 20 -4.24 1.83 -21.73
N LYS A 21 -5.56 1.84 -21.81
CA LYS A 21 -6.37 2.98 -21.38
C LYS A 21 -6.90 2.73 -19.98
N ALA A 22 -6.46 3.54 -19.02
CA ALA A 22 -7.02 3.48 -17.67
C ALA A 22 -8.45 4.06 -17.64
N LEU A 23 -9.33 3.40 -16.92
CA LEU A 23 -10.69 3.89 -16.68
C LEU A 23 -10.75 4.60 -15.32
N ALA A 24 -11.38 5.77 -15.30
CA ALA A 24 -11.74 6.42 -14.06
C ALA A 24 -12.91 5.69 -13.40
N ILE A 25 -12.87 5.55 -12.07
CA ILE A 25 -13.86 4.79 -11.31
C ILE A 25 -14.66 5.74 -10.42
N SER A 26 -15.99 5.60 -10.47
CA SER A 26 -16.92 6.25 -9.55
C SER A 26 -17.15 5.31 -8.35
N TRP A 27 -17.07 5.86 -7.15
CA TRP A 27 -17.34 5.14 -5.90
C TRP A 27 -18.52 5.80 -5.18
N LYS A 28 -19.51 5.00 -4.77
CA LYS A 28 -20.72 5.45 -4.06
C LYS A 28 -21.45 6.62 -4.74
N GLY A 29 -21.49 6.61 -6.08
CA GLY A 29 -22.16 7.66 -6.85
C GLY A 29 -21.38 8.98 -6.97
N GLY A 30 -20.16 9.04 -6.45
CA GLY A 30 -19.30 10.21 -6.57
C GLY A 30 -18.70 10.40 -7.97
N ARG A 31 -17.92 11.46 -8.14
CA ARG A 31 -17.20 11.75 -9.39
C ARG A 31 -16.22 10.61 -9.72
N ALA A 32 -16.13 10.26 -10.99
CA ALA A 32 -15.14 9.28 -11.46
C ALA A 32 -13.70 9.81 -11.29
N VAL A 33 -12.85 9.01 -10.67
CA VAL A 33 -11.46 9.33 -10.32
C VAL A 33 -10.52 8.42 -11.10
N PRO A 34 -9.52 8.96 -11.83
CA PRO A 34 -8.55 8.15 -12.57
C PRO A 34 -7.48 7.56 -11.63
N PRO A 35 -6.87 6.41 -11.99
CA PRO A 35 -5.78 5.80 -11.23
C PRO A 35 -4.47 6.57 -11.46
N THR A 36 -4.23 7.59 -10.66
CA THR A 36 -2.97 8.35 -10.62
C THR A 36 -2.29 8.16 -9.28
N GLU A 37 -0.97 8.35 -9.22
CA GLU A 37 -0.21 8.28 -7.96
C GLU A 37 -0.81 9.24 -6.91
N ALA A 38 -1.13 10.49 -7.32
CA ALA A 38 -1.73 11.48 -6.44
C ALA A 38 -3.08 11.01 -5.87
N ASN A 39 -3.96 10.43 -6.71
CA ASN A 39 -5.28 9.95 -6.29
C ASN A 39 -5.20 8.70 -5.41
N VAL A 40 -4.17 7.88 -5.57
CA VAL A 40 -3.90 6.76 -4.69
C VAL A 40 -3.40 7.25 -3.33
N LEU A 41 -2.44 8.18 -3.31
CA LEU A 41 -1.86 8.74 -2.07
C LEU A 41 -2.85 9.51 -1.23
N ASN A 42 -3.70 10.33 -1.86
CA ASN A 42 -4.72 11.11 -1.14
C ASN A 42 -5.98 10.31 -0.80
N GLY A 43 -6.04 9.02 -1.17
CA GLY A 43 -7.14 8.12 -0.85
C GLY A 43 -8.42 8.35 -1.67
N THR A 44 -8.38 9.15 -2.73
CA THR A 44 -9.59 9.41 -3.55
C THR A 44 -9.86 8.33 -4.59
N TYR A 45 -8.84 7.55 -5.01
CA TYR A 45 -9.01 6.42 -5.91
C TYR A 45 -9.53 5.18 -5.16
N GLN A 46 -10.85 5.06 -5.06
CA GLN A 46 -11.55 3.99 -4.35
C GLN A 46 -12.56 3.29 -5.26
N PRO A 47 -12.85 2.00 -5.04
CA PRO A 47 -12.46 1.11 -3.92
C PRO A 47 -11.20 0.26 -4.18
N LEU A 48 -10.52 0.44 -5.29
CA LEU A 48 -9.47 -0.47 -5.76
C LEU A 48 -8.08 -0.20 -5.16
N SER A 49 -7.89 0.98 -4.57
CA SER A 49 -6.63 1.34 -3.89
C SER A 49 -6.54 0.65 -2.52
N ARG A 50 -5.44 -0.07 -2.28
CA ARG A 50 -5.18 -0.77 -1.02
C ARG A 50 -3.69 -0.74 -0.68
N PRO A 51 -3.33 -0.60 0.60
CA PRO A 51 -1.94 -0.78 1.02
C PRO A 51 -1.52 -2.25 0.91
N ILE A 52 -0.25 -2.47 0.63
CA ILE A 52 0.38 -3.79 0.71
C ILE A 52 0.95 -3.93 2.12
N PHE A 53 0.68 -5.05 2.76
CA PHE A 53 1.18 -5.39 4.09
C PHE A 53 2.27 -6.44 4.00
N ILE A 54 3.24 -6.36 4.89
CA ILE A 54 4.12 -7.47 5.23
C ILE A 54 3.75 -7.98 6.63
N TYR A 55 3.85 -9.29 6.81
CA TYR A 55 3.65 -9.93 8.11
C TYR A 55 4.98 -10.53 8.55
N VAL A 56 5.45 -10.11 9.72
CA VAL A 56 6.71 -10.56 10.28
C VAL A 56 6.44 -11.39 11.52
N ASN A 57 6.97 -12.62 11.56
CA ASN A 57 6.85 -13.44 12.74
C ASN A 57 7.68 -12.83 13.89
N ASN A 58 7.04 -12.56 15.02
CA ASN A 58 7.67 -11.89 16.15
C ASN A 58 8.87 -12.67 16.73
N LYS A 59 8.78 -14.01 16.79
CA LYS A 59 9.91 -14.84 17.22
C LYS A 59 11.09 -14.77 16.23
N SER A 60 10.80 -14.63 14.94
CA SER A 60 11.86 -14.53 13.93
C SER A 60 12.63 -13.21 14.02
N LEU A 61 12.09 -12.17 14.65
CA LEU A 61 12.82 -10.92 14.92
C LEU A 61 13.97 -11.08 15.94
N ASP A 62 14.07 -12.22 16.62
CA ASP A 62 15.23 -12.55 17.46
C ASP A 62 16.48 -12.85 16.63
N LYS A 63 16.29 -13.27 15.37
CA LYS A 63 17.36 -13.50 14.41
C LYS A 63 17.84 -12.17 13.85
N PRO A 64 19.15 -11.85 13.98
CA PRO A 64 19.69 -10.56 13.55
C PRO A 64 19.51 -10.31 12.05
N GLU A 65 19.61 -11.34 11.22
CA GLU A 65 19.41 -11.24 9.77
C GLU A 65 17.95 -10.86 9.41
N VAL A 66 16.96 -11.40 10.11
CA VAL A 66 15.54 -11.07 9.88
C VAL A 66 15.26 -9.63 10.30
N ARG A 67 15.77 -9.22 11.47
CA ARG A 67 15.66 -7.84 11.94
C ARG A 67 16.31 -6.87 10.97
N ALA A 68 17.54 -7.13 10.55
CA ALA A 68 18.27 -6.28 9.61
C ALA A 68 17.53 -6.16 8.27
N PHE A 69 16.99 -7.26 7.75
CA PHE A 69 16.20 -7.24 6.52
C PHE A 69 14.94 -6.38 6.65
N VAL A 70 14.15 -6.56 7.72
CA VAL A 70 12.90 -5.83 7.91
C VAL A 70 13.15 -4.34 8.13
N GLU A 71 14.18 -3.98 8.90
CA GLU A 71 14.59 -2.59 9.09
C GLU A 71 15.07 -1.96 7.80
N TYR A 72 15.90 -2.66 7.03
CA TYR A 72 16.35 -2.20 5.71
C TYR A 72 15.16 -1.97 4.77
N TYR A 73 14.22 -2.93 4.72
CA TYR A 73 13.00 -2.84 3.91
C TYR A 73 12.18 -1.59 4.27
N MET A 74 12.01 -1.28 5.55
CA MET A 74 11.28 -0.09 5.99
C MET A 74 12.04 1.21 5.69
N ARG A 75 13.36 1.25 5.91
CA ARG A 75 14.18 2.45 5.66
C ARG A 75 14.27 2.81 4.18
N HIS A 76 14.28 1.82 3.31
CA HIS A 76 14.41 2.00 1.86
C HIS A 76 13.11 1.79 1.08
N GLY A 77 12.02 1.45 1.76
CA GLY A 77 10.75 1.04 1.15
C GLY A 77 10.19 2.07 0.18
N ALA A 78 10.28 3.35 0.49
CA ALA A 78 9.78 4.39 -0.43
C ALA A 78 10.53 4.42 -1.77
N ARG A 79 11.87 4.28 -1.73
CA ARG A 79 12.71 4.21 -2.92
C ARG A 79 12.44 2.93 -3.71
N LEU A 80 12.47 1.79 -3.03
CA LEU A 80 12.25 0.48 -3.65
C LEU A 80 10.85 0.37 -4.28
N ALA A 81 9.82 0.89 -3.62
CA ALA A 81 8.47 0.94 -4.17
C ALA A 81 8.42 1.73 -5.48
N LYS A 82 9.09 2.89 -5.55
CA LYS A 82 9.19 3.69 -6.79
C LYS A 82 9.93 2.95 -7.92
N GLU A 83 11.02 2.27 -7.60
CA GLU A 83 11.81 1.51 -8.57
C GLU A 83 10.95 0.44 -9.27
N VAL A 84 10.07 -0.23 -8.52
CA VAL A 84 9.14 -1.24 -9.07
C VAL A 84 7.78 -0.65 -9.47
N LYS A 85 7.69 0.66 -9.65
CA LYS A 85 6.47 1.39 -10.11
C LYS A 85 5.25 1.24 -9.20
N TYR A 86 5.44 0.84 -7.94
CA TYR A 86 4.40 0.96 -6.93
C TYR A 86 4.31 2.39 -6.39
N VAL A 87 3.16 2.73 -5.83
CA VAL A 87 2.96 4.00 -5.13
C VAL A 87 3.52 3.87 -3.72
N PRO A 88 4.60 4.63 -3.36
CA PRO A 88 5.17 4.54 -2.02
C PRO A 88 4.22 5.12 -0.98
N LEU A 89 4.28 4.61 0.24
CA LEU A 89 3.60 5.22 1.38
C LEU A 89 4.26 6.57 1.77
N PRO A 90 3.55 7.46 2.46
CA PRO A 90 4.16 8.64 3.08
C PRO A 90 5.26 8.25 4.07
N ALA A 91 6.29 9.08 4.22
CA ALA A 91 7.43 8.82 5.11
C ALA A 91 7.00 8.45 6.54
N LYS A 92 6.01 9.16 7.08
CA LYS A 92 5.45 8.89 8.41
C LYS A 92 4.93 7.45 8.61
N ALA A 93 4.49 6.78 7.54
CA ALA A 93 4.04 5.39 7.63
C ALA A 93 5.22 4.42 7.81
N TYR A 94 6.34 4.67 7.14
CA TYR A 94 7.56 3.88 7.33
C TYR A 94 8.16 4.09 8.72
N GLU A 95 8.18 5.32 9.23
CA GLU A 95 8.61 5.64 10.59
C GLU A 95 7.72 4.96 11.64
N TYR A 96 6.41 5.00 11.44
CA TYR A 96 5.46 4.28 12.30
C TYR A 96 5.76 2.78 12.33
N ASN A 97 6.03 2.17 11.17
CA ASN A 97 6.33 0.75 11.06
C ASN A 97 7.67 0.40 11.74
N LEU A 98 8.72 1.22 11.57
CA LEU A 98 10.00 1.05 12.28
C LEU A 98 9.80 1.07 13.80
N ASN A 99 8.99 2.01 14.30
CA ASN A 99 8.65 2.09 15.72
C ASN A 99 7.87 0.86 16.22
N ALA A 100 6.92 0.36 15.39
CA ALA A 100 6.16 -0.83 15.71
C ALA A 100 7.05 -2.09 15.79
N ILE A 101 8.03 -2.22 14.87
CA ILE A 101 9.04 -3.30 14.88
C ILE A 101 9.93 -3.19 16.13
N ALA A 102 10.46 -2.01 16.42
CA ALA A 102 11.33 -1.78 17.57
C ALA A 102 10.62 -2.10 18.90
N LYS A 103 9.34 -1.75 19.02
CA LYS A 103 8.49 -2.04 20.18
C LYS A 103 7.85 -3.43 20.14
N ARG A 104 8.15 -4.23 19.15
CA ARG A 104 7.57 -5.57 18.96
C ARG A 104 6.04 -5.61 19.07
N ARG A 105 5.36 -4.61 18.51
CA ARG A 105 3.90 -4.58 18.47
C ARG A 105 3.39 -5.73 17.62
N ILE A 106 2.51 -6.53 18.20
CA ILE A 106 1.86 -7.67 17.53
C ILE A 106 0.45 -7.30 17.10
N GLY A 107 -0.14 -8.15 16.26
CA GLY A 107 -1.51 -7.99 15.73
C GLY A 107 -1.55 -7.44 14.31
N THR A 108 -2.74 -7.30 13.78
CA THR A 108 -2.99 -6.74 12.44
C THR A 108 -3.91 -5.52 12.53
N LYS A 109 -3.62 -4.50 11.73
CA LYS A 109 -4.42 -3.26 11.66
C LYS A 109 -5.84 -3.49 11.14
N MET A 110 -6.05 -4.48 10.31
CA MET A 110 -7.34 -4.75 9.70
C MET A 110 -8.22 -5.70 10.53
N GLY A 111 -7.67 -6.36 11.55
CA GLY A 111 -8.41 -7.30 12.40
C GLY A 111 -9.06 -8.45 11.63
N GLY A 112 -8.53 -8.83 10.46
CA GLY A 112 -9.13 -9.84 9.57
C GLY A 112 -10.29 -9.33 8.72
N GLU A 113 -10.68 -8.07 8.83
CA GLU A 113 -11.78 -7.46 8.07
C GLU A 113 -11.26 -6.74 6.81
N ASN A 114 -12.07 -6.77 5.74
CA ASN A 114 -11.78 -6.01 4.53
C ASN A 114 -12.33 -4.58 4.66
N LYS A 115 -11.53 -3.66 5.18
CA LYS A 115 -11.91 -2.25 5.35
C LYS A 115 -11.52 -1.45 4.10
N VAL A 116 -12.51 -1.19 3.25
CA VAL A 116 -12.33 -0.41 2.01
C VAL A 116 -12.47 1.09 2.29
N GLY A 117 -11.65 1.90 1.64
CA GLY A 117 -11.75 3.37 1.69
C GLY A 117 -11.02 4.02 2.86
N LEU A 118 -10.19 3.28 3.61
CA LEU A 118 -9.34 3.87 4.64
C LEU A 118 -8.17 4.64 4.00
N THR A 119 -7.94 5.85 4.50
CA THR A 119 -6.69 6.57 4.22
C THR A 119 -5.54 5.97 5.04
N ILE A 120 -4.30 6.26 4.64
CA ILE A 120 -3.12 5.82 5.39
C ILE A 120 -3.13 6.38 6.82
N ASP A 121 -3.59 7.61 7.01
CA ASP A 121 -3.69 8.24 8.33
C ASP A 121 -4.70 7.51 9.23
N GLN A 122 -5.87 7.22 8.71
CA GLN A 122 -6.87 6.42 9.42
C GLN A 122 -6.34 5.02 9.76
N LEU A 123 -5.61 4.38 8.82
CA LEU A 123 -5.01 3.08 9.07
C LEU A 123 -3.98 3.13 10.20
N MET A 124 -3.16 4.18 10.29
CA MET A 124 -2.17 4.33 11.36
C MET A 124 -2.80 4.52 12.74
N THR A 125 -4.00 5.11 12.82
CA THR A 125 -4.73 5.29 14.08
C THR A 125 -5.45 4.04 14.57
N LEU A 126 -5.67 3.04 13.70
CA LEU A 126 -6.29 1.78 14.11
C LEU A 126 -5.38 1.06 15.11
N GLU A 127 -5.98 0.50 16.16
CA GLU A 127 -5.30 -0.43 17.05
C GLU A 127 -5.07 -1.77 16.34
N ALA A 128 -3.90 -2.36 16.54
CA ALA A 128 -3.63 -3.73 16.10
C ALA A 128 -4.36 -4.71 17.03
N ARG A 129 -5.05 -5.67 16.45
CA ARG A 129 -5.77 -6.74 17.17
C ARG A 129 -5.27 -8.10 16.75
#